data_7398f6a19550aaa63c90c9b2d553e9ab
#
_entry.id   7398f6a19550aaa63c90c9b2d553e9ab
#
_cell.length_a   1.000
_cell.length_b   1.000
_cell.length_c   1.000
_cell.angle_alpha   90.00
_cell.angle_beta   90.00
_cell.angle_gamma   90.00
#
_symmetry.space_group_name_H-M   'P 1'
#
loop_
_entity.id
_entity.type
_entity.pdbx_description
1 polymer ?
#
loop_
_entity_poly.entity_id
_entity_poly.type
_entity_poly.pdbx_seq_one_letter_code
_entity_poly.pdbx_strand_id
1 'polypeptide(L)'
;MYILAHDLGTSGNKATLFDESGLLIASRTAAYPTDYASGNRAEQNPLHWWKVIVDTTQALLKLVSPNDIAGVALSGQMMGCLCVDKNGHPLRPHMLYCDQRSQKEETILSEKIDPLHFYEITGHRISASYSIEKLMWVKKHEPEIFAQTAKILNAKDYINFRLCGTLATDPSDAS
;
A
#
# COMPACT_ATOMS: atom_id res chain seq x y z
N MET A 1 28.31 0.09 7.50
CA MET A 1 26.98 -0.54 7.29
C MET A 1 26.09 0.41 6.55
N TYR A 2 25.03 -0.12 5.88
CA TYR A 2 24.11 0.69 5.09
C TYR A 2 22.66 0.39 5.45
N ILE A 3 21.78 1.36 5.25
CA ILE A 3 20.33 1.22 5.32
C ILE A 3 19.77 1.40 3.90
N LEU A 4 18.94 0.47 3.46
CA LEU A 4 18.19 0.55 2.22
C LEU A 4 16.77 1.03 2.54
N ALA A 5 16.37 2.17 2.02
CA ALA A 5 15.02 2.71 2.23
C ALA A 5 14.26 2.75 0.90
N HIS A 6 12.99 2.33 0.93
CA HIS A 6 12.06 2.41 -0.18
C HIS A 6 10.91 3.33 0.15
N ASP A 7 10.56 4.19 -0.80
CA ASP A 7 9.34 4.99 -0.77
C ASP A 7 8.45 4.59 -1.96
N LEU A 8 7.39 3.83 -1.65
CA LEU A 8 6.38 3.39 -2.60
C LEU A 8 5.33 4.49 -2.80
N GLY A 9 5.65 5.49 -3.62
CA GLY A 9 4.71 6.56 -3.97
C GLY A 9 3.61 6.12 -4.94
N THR A 10 2.75 7.04 -5.33
CA THR A 10 1.63 6.76 -6.25
C THR A 10 2.06 6.51 -7.70
N SER A 11 3.23 6.99 -8.12
CA SER A 11 3.72 6.86 -9.50
C SER A 11 4.93 5.95 -9.66
N GLY A 12 5.54 5.51 -8.56
CA GLY A 12 6.75 4.69 -8.62
C GLY A 12 7.39 4.51 -7.26
N ASN A 13 8.44 3.67 -7.23
CA ASN A 13 9.28 3.46 -6.06
C ASN A 13 10.57 4.27 -6.18
N LYS A 14 10.94 4.95 -5.11
CA LYS A 14 12.28 5.53 -4.92
C LYS A 14 13.03 4.71 -3.89
N ALA A 15 14.06 4.01 -4.31
CA ALA A 15 14.99 3.32 -3.43
C ALA A 15 16.20 4.21 -3.14
N THR A 16 16.62 4.28 -1.88
CA THR A 16 17.77 5.07 -1.42
C THR A 16 18.66 4.25 -0.52
N LEU A 17 19.96 4.44 -0.69
CA LEU A 17 20.99 3.81 0.13
C LEU A 17 21.67 4.88 0.99
N PHE A 18 21.62 4.70 2.29
CA PHE A 18 22.29 5.57 3.27
C PHE A 18 23.39 4.82 3.99
N ASP A 19 24.46 5.51 4.36
CA ASP A 19 25.44 4.97 5.29
C ASP A 19 25.00 5.12 6.75
N GLU A 20 25.81 4.64 7.67
CA GLU A 20 25.53 4.67 9.12
C GLU A 20 25.52 6.09 9.72
N SER A 21 26.05 7.10 9.01
CA SER A 21 25.98 8.51 9.40
C SER A 21 24.70 9.20 8.90
N GLY A 22 23.90 8.52 8.06
CA GLY A 22 22.74 9.09 7.40
C GLY A 22 23.05 9.82 6.10
N LEU A 23 24.28 9.71 5.60
CA LEU A 23 24.66 10.28 4.30
C LEU A 23 24.04 9.47 3.16
N LEU A 24 23.38 10.15 2.21
CA LEU A 24 22.86 9.55 0.99
C LEU A 24 24.01 9.12 0.08
N ILE A 25 24.13 7.82 -0.15
CA ILE A 25 25.15 7.22 -1.02
C ILE A 25 24.66 7.14 -2.46
N ALA A 26 23.43 6.65 -2.66
CA ALA A 26 22.85 6.51 -3.99
C ALA A 26 21.31 6.44 -3.93
N SER A 27 20.69 6.74 -5.06
CA SER A 27 19.24 6.60 -5.23
C SER A 27 18.91 5.98 -6.61
N ARG A 28 17.81 5.23 -6.67
CA ARG A 28 17.22 4.69 -7.90
C ARG A 28 15.71 4.87 -7.84
N THR A 29 15.13 5.29 -8.96
CA THR A 29 13.66 5.43 -9.09
C THR A 29 13.19 4.57 -10.25
N ALA A 30 12.08 3.87 -10.07
CA ALA A 30 11.39 3.14 -11.13
C ALA A 30 9.88 3.36 -11.02
N ALA A 31 9.26 3.66 -12.16
CA ALA A 31 7.81 3.86 -12.25
C ALA A 31 7.06 2.54 -12.39
N TYR A 32 5.79 2.56 -12.01
CA TYR A 32 4.81 1.53 -12.32
C TYR A 32 3.50 2.17 -12.80
N PRO A 33 2.74 1.45 -13.65
CA PRO A 33 1.52 2.01 -14.22
C PRO A 33 0.42 2.11 -13.17
N THR A 34 -0.45 3.12 -13.35
CA THR A 34 -1.76 3.23 -12.69
C THR A 34 -2.82 3.15 -13.76
N ASP A 35 -3.79 2.27 -13.59
CA ASP A 35 -4.93 2.12 -14.47
C ASP A 35 -6.03 3.09 -14.01
N TYR A 36 -6.26 4.13 -14.81
CA TYR A 36 -7.36 5.06 -14.62
C TYR A 36 -8.50 4.70 -15.56
N ALA A 37 -9.70 4.49 -14.99
CA ALA A 37 -10.89 4.16 -15.77
C ALA A 37 -12.06 5.11 -15.45
N SER A 38 -13.11 5.03 -16.27
CA SER A 38 -14.34 5.78 -16.03
C SER A 38 -14.93 5.47 -14.65
N GLY A 39 -15.68 6.41 -14.07
CA GLY A 39 -16.26 6.30 -12.74
C GLY A 39 -15.27 6.56 -11.61
N ASN A 40 -14.27 7.38 -11.86
CA ASN A 40 -13.25 7.79 -10.88
C ASN A 40 -12.45 6.61 -10.30
N ARG A 41 -12.16 5.62 -11.13
CA ARG A 41 -11.37 4.45 -10.76
C ARG A 41 -9.88 4.72 -10.92
N ALA A 42 -9.09 4.27 -9.94
CA ALA A 42 -7.65 4.31 -9.97
C ALA A 42 -7.09 3.06 -9.29
N GLU A 43 -6.46 2.18 -10.07
CA GLU A 43 -5.99 0.88 -9.60
C GLU A 43 -4.53 0.63 -9.97
N GLN A 44 -3.86 -0.19 -9.16
CA GLN A 44 -2.49 -0.65 -9.43
C GLN A 44 -2.37 -2.16 -9.21
N ASN A 45 -1.57 -2.81 -10.05
CA ASN A 45 -1.21 -4.21 -9.84
C ASN A 45 -0.07 -4.30 -8.82
N PRO A 46 -0.26 -4.95 -7.65
CA PRO A 46 0.79 -5.05 -6.62
C PRO A 46 2.03 -5.86 -7.05
N LEU A 47 1.91 -6.68 -8.10
CA LEU A 47 3.07 -7.37 -8.67
C LEU A 47 4.05 -6.40 -9.34
N HIS A 48 3.56 -5.27 -9.87
CA HIS A 48 4.43 -4.22 -10.40
C HIS A 48 5.23 -3.54 -9.29
N TRP A 49 4.65 -3.32 -8.11
CA TRP A 49 5.38 -2.79 -6.96
C TRP A 49 6.54 -3.71 -6.58
N TRP A 50 6.24 -5.01 -6.43
CA TRP A 50 7.26 -5.99 -6.08
C TRP A 50 8.40 -6.01 -7.11
N LYS A 51 8.05 -6.00 -8.40
CA LYS A 51 9.05 -5.96 -9.46
C LYS A 51 9.99 -4.75 -9.33
N VAL A 52 9.45 -3.54 -9.15
CA VAL A 52 10.30 -2.33 -9.06
C VAL A 52 11.09 -2.27 -7.75
N ILE A 53 10.58 -2.82 -6.64
CA ILE A 53 11.35 -3.00 -5.41
C ILE A 53 12.58 -3.87 -5.68
N VAL A 54 12.40 -5.02 -6.31
CA VAL A 54 13.50 -5.93 -6.66
C VAL A 54 14.49 -5.25 -7.60
N ASP A 55 14.00 -4.65 -8.70
CA ASP A 55 14.87 -4.01 -9.71
C ASP A 55 15.71 -2.87 -9.11
N THR A 56 15.11 -2.00 -8.30
CA THR A 56 15.82 -0.87 -7.69
C THR A 56 16.77 -1.31 -6.58
N THR A 57 16.40 -2.33 -5.80
CA THR A 57 17.30 -2.97 -4.82
C THR A 57 18.53 -3.54 -5.52
N GLN A 58 18.35 -4.38 -6.54
CA GLN A 58 19.45 -4.99 -7.27
C GLN A 58 20.38 -3.95 -7.91
N ALA A 59 19.82 -2.84 -8.38
CA ALA A 59 20.62 -1.74 -8.94
C ALA A 59 21.51 -1.05 -7.88
N LEU A 60 21.03 -0.91 -6.65
CA LEU A 60 21.81 -0.34 -5.54
C LEU A 60 22.82 -1.34 -4.98
N LEU A 61 22.50 -2.62 -4.93
CA LEU A 61 23.42 -3.68 -4.48
C LEU A 61 24.60 -3.93 -5.43
N LYS A 62 24.65 -3.29 -6.59
CA LYS A 62 25.87 -3.25 -7.42
C LYS A 62 26.96 -2.32 -6.86
N LEU A 63 26.59 -1.45 -5.91
CA LEU A 63 27.49 -0.45 -5.32
C LEU A 63 28.08 -0.89 -3.98
N VAL A 64 27.40 -1.80 -3.27
CA VAL A 64 27.78 -2.28 -1.95
C VAL A 64 27.49 -3.77 -1.81
N SER A 65 28.20 -4.44 -0.90
CA SER A 65 27.91 -5.84 -0.59
C SER A 65 26.53 -5.98 0.09
N PRO A 66 25.70 -6.97 -0.30
CA PRO A 66 24.47 -7.27 0.42
C PRO A 66 24.68 -7.54 1.93
N ASN A 67 25.85 -8.09 2.29
CA ASN A 67 26.20 -8.37 3.69
C ASN A 67 26.43 -7.09 4.53
N ASP A 68 26.62 -5.94 3.87
CA ASP A 68 26.80 -4.65 4.54
C ASP A 68 25.47 -3.92 4.77
N ILE A 69 24.34 -4.47 4.29
CA ILE A 69 22.99 -3.92 4.53
C ILE A 69 22.54 -4.32 5.93
N ALA A 70 22.42 -3.33 6.81
CA ALA A 70 21.97 -3.54 8.19
C ALA A 70 20.45 -3.66 8.31
N GLY A 71 19.70 -3.09 7.37
CA GLY A 71 18.24 -3.15 7.39
C GLY A 71 17.59 -2.52 6.17
N VAL A 72 16.29 -2.83 6.02
CA VAL A 72 15.42 -2.24 4.99
C VAL A 72 14.31 -1.47 5.68
N ALA A 73 14.09 -0.22 5.28
CA ALA A 73 12.98 0.62 5.72
C ALA A 73 11.99 0.85 4.58
N LEU A 74 10.70 0.86 4.90
CA LEU A 74 9.63 1.06 3.93
C LEU A 74 8.75 2.25 4.33
N SER A 75 8.47 3.10 3.37
CA SER A 75 7.38 4.07 3.36
C SER A 75 6.54 3.86 2.11
N GLY A 76 5.30 4.31 2.10
CA GLY A 76 4.48 4.13 0.90
C GLY A 76 3.15 4.87 0.93
N GLN A 77 2.46 4.82 -0.21
CA GLN A 77 1.10 5.32 -0.33
C GLN A 77 0.16 4.61 0.63
N MET A 78 -0.75 5.36 1.22
CA MET A 78 -1.69 4.95 2.26
C MET A 78 -3.14 4.98 1.76
N MET A 79 -4.08 4.62 2.62
CA MET A 79 -5.53 4.76 2.39
C MET A 79 -6.07 3.95 1.21
N GLY A 80 -5.37 2.92 0.78
CA GLY A 80 -5.80 2.05 -0.30
C GLY A 80 -6.52 0.80 0.21
N CYS A 81 -6.88 -0.08 -0.73
CA CYS A 81 -7.49 -1.37 -0.40
C CYS A 81 -6.97 -2.46 -1.34
N LEU A 82 -6.10 -3.31 -0.82
CA LEU A 82 -5.66 -4.53 -1.47
C LEU A 82 -6.25 -5.73 -0.74
N CYS A 83 -7.21 -6.40 -1.38
CA CYS A 83 -7.76 -7.66 -0.87
C CYS A 83 -6.78 -8.81 -1.16
N VAL A 84 -6.41 -9.56 -0.13
CA VAL A 84 -5.55 -10.75 -0.25
C VAL A 84 -6.20 -11.97 0.38
N ASP A 85 -5.88 -13.15 -0.16
CA ASP A 85 -6.28 -14.43 0.41
C ASP A 85 -5.46 -14.77 1.69
N LYS A 86 -5.75 -15.92 2.28
CA LYS A 86 -5.04 -16.42 3.48
C LYS A 86 -3.54 -16.66 3.27
N ASN A 87 -3.09 -16.77 2.03
CA ASN A 87 -1.69 -16.96 1.66
C ASN A 87 -1.02 -15.64 1.25
N GLY A 88 -1.74 -14.50 1.30
CA GLY A 88 -1.25 -13.19 0.89
C GLY A 88 -1.26 -12.95 -0.62
N HIS A 89 -1.95 -13.79 -1.41
CA HIS A 89 -2.10 -13.57 -2.85
C HIS A 89 -3.13 -12.48 -3.10
N PRO A 90 -2.80 -11.46 -3.92
CA PRO A 90 -3.76 -10.46 -4.35
C PRO A 90 -4.94 -11.08 -5.09
N LEU A 91 -6.15 -10.75 -4.67
CA LEU A 91 -7.40 -11.22 -5.28
C LEU A 91 -7.90 -10.27 -6.38
N ARG A 92 -7.41 -9.05 -6.37
CA ARG A 92 -7.73 -7.99 -7.33
C ARG A 92 -6.63 -6.93 -7.33
N PRO A 93 -6.61 -5.99 -8.33
CA PRO A 93 -5.77 -4.80 -8.25
C PRO A 93 -6.09 -3.96 -7.02
N HIS A 94 -5.06 -3.30 -6.48
CA HIS A 94 -5.20 -2.38 -5.37
C HIS A 94 -5.96 -1.12 -5.76
N MET A 95 -6.98 -0.73 -5.00
CA MET A 95 -7.67 0.57 -5.14
C MET A 95 -6.85 1.64 -4.43
N LEU A 96 -6.48 2.71 -5.16
CA LEU A 96 -5.69 3.81 -4.60
C LEU A 96 -6.53 4.73 -3.72
N TYR A 97 -5.87 5.62 -2.95
CA TYR A 97 -6.54 6.66 -2.17
C TYR A 97 -7.40 7.62 -3.03
N CYS A 98 -6.96 7.90 -4.27
CA CYS A 98 -7.69 8.75 -5.21
C CYS A 98 -8.83 8.04 -5.96
N ASP A 99 -8.99 6.72 -5.78
CA ASP A 99 -10.15 5.99 -6.27
C ASP A 99 -11.40 6.40 -5.50
N GLN A 100 -12.36 6.97 -6.20
CA GLN A 100 -13.57 7.56 -5.61
C GLN A 100 -14.85 6.75 -5.92
N ARG A 101 -14.71 5.49 -6.35
CA ARG A 101 -15.88 4.63 -6.68
C ARG A 101 -16.75 4.33 -5.46
N SER A 102 -16.22 4.42 -4.24
CA SER A 102 -16.90 4.12 -2.98
C SER A 102 -17.62 5.33 -2.33
N GLN A 103 -17.91 6.40 -3.08
CA GLN A 103 -18.66 7.57 -2.56
C GLN A 103 -20.04 7.22 -2.01
N LYS A 104 -20.72 6.20 -2.56
CA LYS A 104 -22.00 5.75 -2.02
C LYS A 104 -21.85 5.07 -0.66
N GLU A 105 -20.78 4.34 -0.48
CA GLU A 105 -20.43 3.67 0.78
C GLU A 105 -20.04 4.69 1.86
N GLU A 106 -19.36 5.79 1.49
CA GLU A 106 -19.10 6.95 2.34
C GLU A 106 -20.41 7.54 2.84
N THR A 107 -21.39 7.80 1.96
CA THR A 107 -22.71 8.32 2.33
C THR A 107 -23.42 7.36 3.30
N ILE A 108 -23.48 6.07 2.98
CA ILE A 108 -24.11 5.04 3.83
C ILE A 108 -23.45 4.98 5.22
N LEU A 109 -22.15 5.10 5.30
CA LEU A 109 -21.42 5.07 6.57
C LEU A 109 -21.71 6.31 7.40
N SER A 110 -21.72 7.51 6.77
CA SER A 110 -22.03 8.80 7.40
C SER A 110 -23.47 8.89 7.94
N GLU A 111 -24.42 8.17 7.32
CA GLU A 111 -25.79 8.08 7.81
C GLU A 111 -25.95 7.15 9.03
N LYS A 112 -25.02 6.23 9.23
CA LYS A 112 -25.12 5.18 10.27
C LYS A 112 -24.27 5.45 11.49
N ILE A 113 -23.20 6.20 11.35
CA ILE A 113 -22.22 6.45 12.40
C ILE A 113 -22.06 7.95 12.56
N ASP A 114 -22.12 8.43 13.81
CA ASP A 114 -21.81 9.82 14.12
C ASP A 114 -20.37 10.15 13.69
N PRO A 115 -20.16 11.20 12.86
CA PRO A 115 -18.83 11.50 12.32
C PRO A 115 -17.79 11.86 13.39
N LEU A 116 -18.20 12.45 14.51
CA LEU A 116 -17.29 12.78 15.61
C LEU A 116 -16.84 11.49 16.32
N HIS A 117 -17.78 10.61 16.61
CA HIS A 117 -17.48 9.32 17.22
C HIS A 117 -16.57 8.45 16.32
N PHE A 118 -16.82 8.47 15.00
CA PHE A 118 -15.94 7.79 14.05
C PHE A 118 -14.51 8.37 14.09
N TYR A 119 -14.40 9.71 14.10
CA TYR A 119 -13.10 10.38 14.20
C TYR A 119 -12.36 10.07 15.50
N GLU A 120 -13.06 10.02 16.64
CA GLU A 120 -12.46 9.68 17.94
C GLU A 120 -11.85 8.26 17.97
N ILE A 121 -12.43 7.32 17.19
CA ILE A 121 -11.92 5.94 17.12
C ILE A 121 -10.79 5.81 16.12
N THR A 122 -10.93 6.43 14.93
CA THR A 122 -10.06 6.16 13.78
C THR A 122 -8.99 7.23 13.55
N GLY A 123 -9.16 8.43 14.13
CA GLY A 123 -8.28 9.56 13.89
C GLY A 123 -8.47 10.25 12.53
N HIS A 124 -9.45 9.81 11.71
CA HIS A 124 -9.74 10.43 10.42
C HIS A 124 -11.25 10.54 10.14
N ARG A 125 -11.60 11.33 9.15
CA ARG A 125 -13.00 11.49 8.72
C ARG A 125 -13.49 10.30 7.89
N ILE A 126 -14.79 10.09 7.82
CA ILE A 126 -15.42 9.20 6.84
C ILE A 126 -15.16 9.77 5.44
N SER A 127 -14.60 8.98 4.53
CA SER A 127 -14.30 9.40 3.15
C SER A 127 -14.03 8.21 2.24
N ALA A 128 -14.52 8.27 1.01
CA ALA A 128 -14.24 7.29 -0.05
C ALA A 128 -12.73 7.06 -0.32
N SER A 129 -11.87 7.96 0.15
CA SER A 129 -10.41 7.80 0.06
C SER A 129 -9.88 6.68 0.95
N TYR A 130 -10.56 6.32 2.04
CA TYR A 130 -10.07 5.35 3.01
C TYR A 130 -10.47 3.90 2.71
N SER A 131 -9.82 2.99 3.40
CA SER A 131 -9.85 1.55 3.12
C SER A 131 -11.21 0.92 3.41
N ILE A 132 -11.92 1.37 4.46
CA ILE A 132 -13.18 0.74 4.88
C ILE A 132 -14.30 0.96 3.85
N GLU A 133 -14.44 2.14 3.30
CA GLU A 133 -15.44 2.46 2.28
C GLU A 133 -15.16 1.67 1.00
N LYS A 134 -13.87 1.49 0.65
CA LYS A 134 -13.47 0.65 -0.49
C LYS A 134 -13.79 -0.83 -0.23
N LEU A 135 -13.55 -1.32 0.97
CA LEU A 135 -13.92 -2.68 1.35
C LEU A 135 -15.44 -2.90 1.33
N MET A 136 -16.23 -1.92 1.78
CA MET A 136 -17.69 -1.96 1.67
C MET A 136 -18.15 -2.02 0.21
N TRP A 137 -17.48 -1.28 -0.67
CA TRP A 137 -17.72 -1.34 -2.11
C TRP A 137 -17.42 -2.73 -2.67
N VAL A 138 -16.27 -3.32 -2.31
CA VAL A 138 -15.89 -4.69 -2.73
C VAL A 138 -16.93 -5.70 -2.24
N LYS A 139 -17.36 -5.62 -0.98
CA LYS A 139 -18.42 -6.50 -0.43
C LYS A 139 -19.68 -6.48 -1.25
N LYS A 140 -20.09 -5.32 -1.74
CA LYS A 140 -21.34 -5.10 -2.47
C LYS A 140 -21.23 -5.47 -3.95
N HIS A 141 -20.13 -5.13 -4.60
CA HIS A 141 -19.98 -5.20 -6.06
C HIS A 141 -19.13 -6.37 -6.53
N GLU A 142 -18.29 -6.91 -5.65
CA GLU A 142 -17.40 -8.06 -5.91
C GLU A 142 -17.52 -9.08 -4.76
N PRO A 143 -18.71 -9.62 -4.46
CA PRO A 143 -18.96 -10.46 -3.29
C PRO A 143 -18.10 -11.72 -3.24
N GLU A 144 -17.73 -12.28 -4.39
CA GLU A 144 -16.85 -13.45 -4.48
C GLU A 144 -15.41 -13.12 -4.04
N ILE A 145 -14.91 -11.93 -4.40
CA ILE A 145 -13.62 -11.41 -3.93
C ILE A 145 -13.68 -11.18 -2.43
N PHE A 146 -14.73 -10.53 -1.95
CA PHE A 146 -14.93 -10.29 -0.52
C PHE A 146 -14.94 -11.60 0.28
N ALA A 147 -15.64 -12.62 -0.19
CA ALA A 147 -15.73 -13.92 0.49
C ALA A 147 -14.39 -14.65 0.59
N GLN A 148 -13.48 -14.42 -0.35
CA GLN A 148 -12.13 -15.00 -0.35
C GLN A 148 -11.10 -14.12 0.39
N THR A 149 -11.46 -12.86 0.71
CA THR A 149 -10.56 -11.90 1.35
C THR A 149 -10.31 -12.30 2.79
N ALA A 150 -9.07 -12.65 3.11
CA ALA A 150 -8.63 -12.92 4.47
C ALA A 150 -8.10 -11.68 5.19
N LYS A 151 -7.46 -10.76 4.45
CA LYS A 151 -6.90 -9.49 4.94
C LYS A 151 -7.03 -8.41 3.89
N ILE A 152 -7.04 -7.16 4.33
CA ILE A 152 -6.79 -5.98 3.50
C ILE A 152 -5.43 -5.39 3.87
N LEU A 153 -4.68 -4.97 2.87
CA LEU A 153 -3.33 -4.44 3.01
C LEU A 153 -3.21 -3.10 2.29
N ASN A 154 -2.34 -2.23 2.78
CA ASN A 154 -1.81 -1.11 2.03
C ASN A 154 -0.54 -1.50 1.26
N ALA A 155 0.01 -0.61 0.46
CA ALA A 155 1.13 -0.92 -0.42
C ALA A 155 2.37 -1.38 0.34
N LYS A 156 2.75 -0.67 1.42
CA LYS A 156 3.91 -1.06 2.23
C LYS A 156 3.70 -2.35 2.99
N ASP A 157 2.45 -2.65 3.45
CA ASP A 157 2.13 -3.90 4.14
C ASP A 157 2.34 -5.10 3.21
N TYR A 158 1.91 -4.97 1.95
CA TYR A 158 2.13 -6.00 0.95
C TYR A 158 3.62 -6.23 0.68
N ILE A 159 4.42 -5.17 0.59
CA ILE A 159 5.88 -5.31 0.39
C ILE A 159 6.54 -5.90 1.65
N ASN A 160 6.14 -5.48 2.86
CA ASN A 160 6.59 -6.10 4.10
C ASN A 160 6.30 -7.61 4.10
N PHE A 161 5.06 -7.99 3.76
CA PHE A 161 4.69 -9.39 3.64
C PHE A 161 5.59 -10.14 2.63
N ARG A 162 5.86 -9.55 1.46
CA ARG A 162 6.74 -10.17 0.44
C ARG A 162 8.18 -10.34 0.92
N LEU A 163 8.66 -9.47 1.81
CA LEU A 163 10.01 -9.53 2.38
C LEU A 163 10.12 -10.51 3.56
N CYS A 164 9.15 -10.55 4.46
CA CYS A 164 9.26 -11.27 5.73
C CYS A 164 8.20 -12.37 5.96
N GLY A 165 7.22 -12.53 5.06
CA GLY A 165 6.18 -13.55 5.15
C GLY A 165 5.08 -13.28 6.18
N THR A 166 5.08 -12.13 6.84
CA THR A 166 4.09 -11.77 7.88
C THR A 166 3.05 -10.79 7.35
N LEU A 167 1.78 -11.17 7.44
CA LEU A 167 0.63 -10.31 7.09
C LEU A 167 0.31 -9.38 8.28
N ALA A 168 0.89 -8.20 8.29
CA ALA A 168 0.72 -7.20 9.33
C ALA A 168 0.66 -5.78 8.74
N THR A 169 0.12 -4.86 9.49
CA THR A 169 0.16 -3.41 9.23
C THR A 169 0.78 -2.70 10.44
N ASP A 170 1.00 -1.42 10.35
CA ASP A 170 1.47 -0.57 11.44
C ASP A 170 0.45 0.52 11.81
N PRO A 171 0.60 1.20 12.95
CA PRO A 171 -0.36 2.20 13.42
C PRO A 171 -0.59 3.36 12.46
N SER A 172 0.35 3.68 11.56
CA SER A 172 0.19 4.78 10.60
C SER A 172 -0.76 4.44 9.45
N ASP A 173 -0.97 3.14 9.18
CA ASP A 173 -1.88 2.63 8.14
C ASP A 173 -3.13 1.94 8.69
N ALA A 174 -3.19 1.72 10.01
CA ALA A 174 -4.29 0.99 10.67
C ALA A 174 -5.46 1.88 11.10
N SER A 175 -5.38 3.19 10.88
CA SER A 175 -6.41 4.16 11.21
C SER A 175 -7.61 4.12 10.27
#